data_244f2b049075b99d9735d68d5c2011ff
#
_entry.id   244f2b049075b99d9735d68d5c2011ff
#
_cell.length_a   1.000
_cell.length_b   1.000
_cell.length_c   1.000
_cell.angle_alpha   90.00
_cell.angle_beta   90.00
_cell.angle_gamma   90.00
#
_symmetry.space_group_name_H-M   'P 1'
#
loop_
_entity.id
_entity.type
_entity.pdbx_description
1 polymer ?
#
loop_
_entity_poly.entity_id
_entity_poly.type
_entity_poly.pdbx_seq_one_letter_code
_entity_poly.pdbx_strand_id
1 'polypeptide(L)' 'MVLNIEEEAKRYVTLKKKEFVTELDKMYNETSYYIITNLHSSDEREYAIKALQEAVLWSKDCMSTHGIK' A
#
# COMPACT_ATOMS: atom_id res chain seq x y z
N MET A 1 6.51 8.66 -17.82
CA MET A 1 5.15 9.18 -17.57
C MET A 1 4.99 9.50 -16.11
N VAL A 2 4.58 10.70 -15.81
CA VAL A 2 4.33 11.10 -14.44
C VAL A 2 2.87 10.83 -14.12
N LEU A 3 2.64 9.99 -13.12
CA LEU A 3 1.28 9.72 -12.64
C LEU A 3 0.88 10.81 -11.64
N ASN A 4 -0.26 11.41 -11.86
CA ASN A 4 -0.85 12.30 -10.85
C ASN A 4 -1.59 11.43 -9.84
N ILE A 5 -0.89 11.08 -8.77
CA ILE A 5 -1.39 10.16 -7.75
C ILE A 5 -2.66 10.71 -7.09
N GLU A 6 -2.73 12.01 -6.86
CA GLU A 6 -3.91 12.61 -6.24
C GLU A 6 -5.12 12.57 -7.15
N GLU A 7 -4.93 12.78 -8.45
CA GLU A 7 -6.01 12.67 -9.43
C GLU A 7 -6.56 11.24 -9.49
N GLU A 8 -5.68 10.25 -9.51
CA GLU A 8 -6.07 8.85 -9.51
C GLU A 8 -6.76 8.48 -8.20
N ALA A 9 -6.28 9.00 -7.08
CA ALA A 9 -6.84 8.70 -5.76
C ALA A 9 -8.30 9.16 -5.63
N LYS A 10 -8.73 10.18 -6.36
CA LYS A 10 -10.12 10.67 -6.32
C LYS A 10 -11.13 9.62 -6.79
N ARG A 11 -10.66 8.60 -7.49
CA ARG A 11 -11.51 7.49 -7.97
C ARG A 11 -11.83 6.47 -6.90
N TYR A 12 -11.11 6.52 -5.78
CA TYR A 12 -11.30 5.57 -4.69
C TYR A 12 -12.26 6.12 -3.67
N VAL A 13 -13.03 5.22 -3.06
CA VAL A 13 -13.96 5.60 -2.00
C VAL A 13 -13.21 5.80 -0.69
N THR A 14 -13.73 6.72 0.13
CA THR A 14 -13.23 6.90 1.49
C THR A 14 -13.82 5.81 2.36
N LEU A 15 -12.96 5.09 3.07
CA LEU A 15 -13.35 3.98 3.92
C LEU A 15 -13.31 4.39 5.39
N LYS A 16 -14.08 3.71 6.21
CA LYS A 16 -13.97 3.85 7.67
C LYS A 16 -12.64 3.27 8.13
N LYS A 17 -12.19 3.70 9.30
CA LYS A 17 -10.88 3.32 9.85
C LYS A 17 -10.61 1.82 9.82
N LYS A 18 -11.57 1.03 10.31
CA LYS A 18 -11.44 -0.44 10.34
C LYS A 18 -11.37 -1.05 8.93
N GLU A 19 -12.21 -0.55 8.04
CA GLU A 19 -12.25 -1.00 6.65
C GLU A 19 -10.98 -0.62 5.90
N PHE A 20 -10.46 0.58 6.18
CA PHE A 20 -9.21 1.05 5.58
C PHE A 20 -8.05 0.12 5.95
N VAL A 21 -7.90 -0.22 7.23
CA VAL A 21 -6.82 -1.11 7.69
C VAL A 21 -6.95 -2.49 7.06
N THR A 22 -8.17 -3.04 7.02
CA THR A 22 -8.42 -4.35 6.44
C THR A 22 -8.07 -4.37 4.95
N GLU A 23 -8.50 -3.36 4.22
CA GLU A 23 -8.24 -3.25 2.78
C GLU A 23 -6.75 -3.04 2.50
N LEU A 24 -6.10 -2.22 3.31
CA LEU A 24 -4.67 -1.96 3.19
C LEU A 24 -3.85 -3.24 3.41
N ASP A 25 -4.17 -4.01 4.44
CA ASP A 25 -3.51 -5.28 4.72
C ASP A 25 -3.74 -6.29 3.59
N LYS A 26 -4.96 -6.34 3.07
CA LYS A 26 -5.30 -7.20 1.94
C LYS A 26 -4.47 -6.83 0.70
N MET A 27 -4.40 -5.55 0.37
CA MET A 27 -3.62 -5.08 -0.78
C MET A 27 -2.13 -5.34 -0.60
N TYR A 28 -1.62 -5.18 0.61
CA TYR A 28 -0.24 -5.52 0.94
C TYR A 28 0.04 -6.99 0.66
N ASN A 29 -0.81 -7.88 1.18
CA ASN A 29 -0.64 -9.32 1.00
C ASN A 29 -0.72 -9.71 -0.47
N GLU A 30 -1.69 -9.20 -1.19
CA GLU A 30 -1.86 -9.50 -2.62
C GLU A 30 -0.68 -9.01 -3.45
N THR A 31 -0.23 -7.79 -3.20
CA THR A 31 0.89 -7.20 -3.94
C THR A 31 2.20 -7.91 -3.64
N SER A 32 2.45 -8.21 -2.37
CA SER A 32 3.65 -8.96 -1.95
C SER A 32 3.69 -10.34 -2.59
N TYR A 33 2.56 -11.02 -2.57
CA TYR A 33 2.42 -12.35 -3.15
C TYR A 33 2.67 -12.31 -4.66
N TYR A 34 2.14 -11.29 -5.31
CA TYR A 34 2.31 -11.10 -6.75
C TYR A 34 3.78 -10.87 -7.11
N ILE A 35 4.46 -10.04 -6.34
CA ILE A 35 5.89 -9.75 -6.54
C ILE A 35 6.73 -11.01 -6.35
N ILE A 36 6.49 -11.74 -5.26
CA ILE A 36 7.26 -12.94 -4.93
C ILE A 36 7.04 -14.04 -5.97
N THR A 37 5.81 -14.16 -6.47
CA THR A 37 5.46 -15.20 -7.44
C THR A 37 6.04 -14.93 -8.83
N ASN A 38 6.15 -13.67 -9.23
CA ASN A 38 6.48 -13.33 -10.61
C ASN A 38 7.92 -12.85 -10.82
N LEU A 39 8.62 -12.45 -9.76
CA LEU A 39 9.98 -11.93 -9.89
C LEU A 39 10.99 -12.88 -9.26
N HIS A 40 12.19 -12.90 -9.86
CA HIS A 40 13.29 -13.70 -9.32
C HIS A 40 13.73 -13.19 -7.96
N SER A 41 14.18 -14.10 -7.10
CA SER A 41 14.80 -13.77 -5.83
C SER A 41 16.03 -12.90 -6.10
N SER A 42 16.06 -11.71 -5.51
CA SER A 42 17.11 -10.73 -5.75
C SER A 42 17.07 -9.68 -4.66
N ASP A 43 18.12 -8.87 -4.58
CA ASP A 43 18.14 -7.73 -3.67
C ASP A 43 17.05 -6.71 -4.02
N GLU A 44 16.82 -6.51 -5.32
CA GLU A 44 15.78 -5.59 -5.80
C GLU A 44 14.39 -6.03 -5.37
N ARG A 45 14.12 -7.34 -5.42
CA ARG A 45 12.83 -7.88 -4.95
C ARG A 45 12.66 -7.65 -3.45
N GLU A 46 13.73 -7.86 -2.67
CA GLU A 46 13.71 -7.61 -1.23
C GLU A 46 13.46 -6.13 -0.92
N TYR A 47 14.08 -5.24 -1.66
CA TYR A 47 13.85 -3.79 -1.50
C TYR A 47 12.42 -3.41 -1.85
N ALA A 48 11.84 -4.02 -2.86
CA ALA A 48 10.46 -3.77 -3.25
C ALA A 48 9.48 -4.17 -2.14
N ILE A 49 9.69 -5.36 -1.55
CA ILE A 49 8.86 -5.83 -0.44
C ILE A 49 9.01 -4.92 0.77
N LYS A 50 10.24 -4.51 1.08
CA LYS A 50 10.51 -3.62 2.19
C LYS A 50 9.85 -2.25 2.02
N ALA A 51 9.91 -1.70 0.82
CA ALA A 51 9.28 -0.42 0.50
C ALA A 51 7.75 -0.53 0.65
N LEU A 52 7.17 -1.66 0.27
CA LEU A 52 5.75 -1.91 0.42
C LEU A 52 5.35 -2.00 1.89
N GLN A 53 6.17 -2.65 2.72
CA GLN A 53 5.96 -2.70 4.17
C GLN A 53 5.98 -1.31 4.78
N GLU A 54 6.94 -0.48 4.37
CA GLU A 54 7.05 0.90 4.84
C GLU A 54 5.84 1.72 4.42
N ALA A 55 5.36 1.54 3.19
CA ALA A 55 4.17 2.24 2.70
C ALA A 55 2.95 1.93 3.57
N VAL A 56 2.77 0.66 3.94
CA VAL A 56 1.67 0.24 4.82
C VAL A 56 1.83 0.86 6.22
N LEU A 57 3.04 0.80 6.76
CA LEU A 57 3.34 1.32 8.10
C LEU A 57 3.06 2.82 8.18
N TRP A 58 3.58 3.60 7.24
CA TRP A 58 3.36 5.04 7.20
C TRP A 58 1.90 5.40 6.95
N SER A 59 1.20 4.60 6.16
CA SER A 59 -0.24 4.80 5.92
C SER A 59 -1.04 4.63 7.19
N LYS A 60 -0.75 3.59 7.97
CA LYS A 60 -1.40 3.36 9.26
C LYS A 60 -1.09 4.46 10.26
N ASP A 61 0.15 4.94 10.26
CA ASP A 61 0.58 6.02 11.13
C ASP A 61 -0.11 7.33 10.77
N CYS A 62 -0.21 7.63 9.49
CA CYS A 62 -0.93 8.80 8.98
C CYS A 62 -2.41 8.76 9.41
N MET A 63 -3.05 7.62 9.23
CA MET A 63 -4.44 7.42 9.65
C MET A 63 -4.61 7.61 11.15
N SER A 64 -3.67 7.08 11.95
CA SER A 64 -3.70 7.17 13.40
C SER A 64 -3.57 8.61 13.88
N THR A 65 -2.72 9.40 13.22
CA THR A 65 -2.41 10.76 13.60
C THR A 65 -3.45 11.77 13.08
N HIS A 66 -3.90 11.58 11.83
CA HIS A 66 -4.71 12.56 11.12
C HIS A 66 -6.14 12.08 10.82
N GLY A 67 -6.40 10.81 10.99
CA GLY A 67 -7.70 10.23 10.68
C GLY A 67 -7.88 9.95 9.20
N ILE A 68 -9.10 9.53 8.85
CA ILE A 68 -9.52 9.28 7.47
C ILE A 68 -10.35 10.48 7.00
N LYS A 69 -10.16 10.86 5.77
CA LYS A 69 -10.93 11.96 5.16
C LYS A 69 -12.43 11.68 5.18
#